data_96c1b603616c9ca3ddd122cd4fda921a
#
_entry.id   96c1b603616c9ca3ddd122cd4fda921a
#
_cell.length_a   1.000
_cell.length_b   1.000
_cell.length_c   1.000
_cell.angle_alpha   90.00
_cell.angle_beta   90.00
_cell.angle_gamma   90.00
#
_symmetry.space_group_name_H-M   'P 1'
#
loop_
_entity.id
_entity.type
_entity.pdbx_description
1 polymer ?
#
loop_
_entity_poly.entity_id
_entity_poly.type
_entity_poly.pdbx_seq_one_letter_code
_entity_poly.pdbx_strand_id
1 'polypeptide(L)'
;MKNKILVETVDHVRTILGDRLEQISVERAVFGLFFSGVKLSDGHGGLCFTPIKAIPQAVCCPSSAKAMPLSGKLSGRSVQSYLQDIFSDNILKKTLGIATLNALSASCWELMPNKPYTLELGEDAFDNIIIQPEKKTVVVGALIPMIRRLIAAKAQFHILELDPATLKANEMQY
;
A
#
# COMPACT_ATOMS: atom_id res chain seq x y z
N MET A 1 -10.41 -7.43 -16.21
CA MET A 1 -10.83 -5.99 -16.29
C MET A 1 -9.81 -5.18 -15.51
N LYS A 2 -9.21 -4.11 -16.09
CA LYS A 2 -8.27 -3.25 -15.35
C LYS A 2 -9.04 -2.49 -14.25
N ASN A 3 -8.45 -2.38 -13.06
CA ASN A 3 -9.04 -1.61 -11.97
C ASN A 3 -9.07 -0.12 -12.36
N LYS A 4 -10.26 0.45 -12.44
CA LYS A 4 -10.50 1.83 -12.91
C LYS A 4 -9.75 2.86 -12.04
N ILE A 5 -9.77 2.68 -10.73
CA ILE A 5 -9.09 3.59 -9.79
C ILE A 5 -7.58 3.64 -10.07
N LEU A 6 -6.94 2.47 -10.25
CA LEU A 6 -5.51 2.41 -10.54
C LEU A 6 -5.16 3.07 -11.88
N VAL A 7 -6.00 2.89 -12.91
CA VAL A 7 -5.82 3.54 -14.22
C VAL A 7 -5.86 5.06 -14.05
N GLU A 8 -6.93 5.57 -13.44
CA GLU A 8 -7.12 7.01 -13.21
C GLU A 8 -5.99 7.61 -12.36
N THR A 9 -5.53 6.88 -11.32
CA THR A 9 -4.41 7.35 -10.49
C THR A 9 -3.11 7.43 -11.28
N VAL A 10 -2.81 6.42 -12.11
CA VAL A 10 -1.62 6.44 -12.98
C VAL A 10 -1.66 7.61 -13.95
N ASP A 11 -2.82 7.86 -14.57
CA ASP A 11 -2.99 8.95 -15.51
C ASP A 11 -2.88 10.32 -14.82
N HIS A 12 -3.40 10.44 -13.61
CA HIS A 12 -3.27 11.65 -12.80
C HIS A 12 -1.81 11.94 -12.43
N VAL A 13 -1.08 10.94 -11.96
CA VAL A 13 0.36 11.05 -11.67
C VAL A 13 1.14 11.49 -12.91
N ARG A 14 0.86 10.89 -14.07
CA ARG A 14 1.49 11.30 -15.35
C ARG A 14 1.19 12.74 -15.71
N THR A 15 -0.02 13.19 -15.50
CA THR A 15 -0.43 14.58 -15.78
C THR A 15 0.31 15.57 -14.88
N ILE A 16 0.45 15.28 -13.58
CA ILE A 16 1.12 16.19 -12.64
C ILE A 16 2.63 16.23 -12.87
N LEU A 17 3.26 15.07 -13.05
CA LEU A 17 4.72 14.98 -13.17
C LEU A 17 5.22 15.36 -14.57
N GLY A 18 4.40 15.15 -15.61
CA GLY A 18 4.80 15.47 -16.99
C GLY A 18 6.17 14.88 -17.34
N ASP A 19 7.04 15.71 -17.92
CA ASP A 19 8.38 15.32 -18.37
C ASP A 19 9.31 14.89 -17.20
N ARG A 20 9.02 15.32 -15.96
CA ARG A 20 9.79 14.88 -14.81
C ARG A 20 9.70 13.39 -14.56
N LEU A 21 8.61 12.76 -14.99
CA LEU A 21 8.43 11.32 -14.83
C LEU A 21 9.51 10.50 -15.56
N GLU A 22 10.04 11.02 -16.68
CA GLU A 22 11.12 10.36 -17.43
C GLU A 22 12.48 10.46 -16.73
N GLN A 23 12.66 11.45 -15.86
CA GLN A 23 13.88 11.70 -15.12
C GLN A 23 13.94 10.91 -13.79
N ILE A 24 12.82 10.33 -13.37
CA ILE A 24 12.72 9.57 -12.12
C ILE A 24 12.97 8.09 -12.42
N SER A 25 13.82 7.47 -11.61
CA SER A 25 14.10 6.04 -11.64
C SER A 25 13.93 5.41 -10.26
N VAL A 26 13.81 4.10 -10.20
CA VAL A 26 13.82 3.36 -8.93
C VAL A 26 15.27 3.16 -8.49
N GLU A 27 15.69 3.85 -7.45
CA GLU A 27 17.02 3.73 -6.85
C GLU A 27 17.16 2.42 -6.07
N ARG A 28 16.13 2.06 -5.30
CA ARG A 28 16.09 0.84 -4.51
C ARG A 28 14.70 0.22 -4.51
N ALA A 29 14.65 -1.10 -4.63
CA ALA A 29 13.43 -1.88 -4.43
C ALA A 29 13.72 -3.05 -3.49
N VAL A 30 12.80 -3.32 -2.57
CA VAL A 30 12.90 -4.37 -1.55
C VAL A 30 11.59 -5.13 -1.47
N PHE A 31 11.68 -6.45 -1.51
CA PHE A 31 10.60 -7.33 -1.11
C PHE A 31 10.77 -7.70 0.37
N GLY A 32 9.88 -7.22 1.21
CA GLY A 32 9.81 -7.62 2.60
C GLY A 32 8.71 -8.65 2.85
N LEU A 33 8.67 -9.21 4.04
CA LEU A 33 7.71 -10.24 4.42
C LEU A 33 6.26 -9.70 4.44
N PHE A 34 6.06 -8.50 4.98
CA PHE A 34 4.75 -7.88 5.08
C PHE A 34 4.56 -6.71 4.12
N PHE A 35 5.62 -5.96 3.88
CA PHE A 35 5.61 -4.81 2.98
C PHE A 35 6.78 -4.88 2.01
N SER A 36 6.49 -4.57 0.76
CA SER A 36 7.49 -4.30 -0.27
C SER A 36 7.57 -2.80 -0.48
N GLY A 37 8.77 -2.31 -0.76
CA GLY A 37 8.98 -0.88 -0.89
C GLY A 37 9.90 -0.52 -2.02
N VAL A 38 9.79 0.73 -2.45
CA VAL A 38 10.69 1.37 -3.39
C VAL A 38 11.17 2.72 -2.85
N LYS A 39 12.37 3.11 -3.23
CA LYS A 39 12.89 4.47 -3.11
C LYS A 39 13.18 4.98 -4.51
N LEU A 40 12.71 6.16 -4.82
CA LEU A 40 12.92 6.84 -6.10
C LEU A 40 14.16 7.74 -6.05
N SER A 41 14.71 8.05 -7.22
CA SER A 41 15.87 8.93 -7.37
C SER A 41 15.61 10.38 -6.95
N ASP A 42 14.34 10.80 -6.87
CA ASP A 42 13.93 12.10 -6.34
C ASP A 42 13.83 12.14 -4.80
N GLY A 43 14.14 11.01 -4.13
CA GLY A 43 14.15 10.87 -2.68
C GLY A 43 12.86 10.31 -2.07
N HIS A 44 11.76 10.25 -2.81
CA HIS A 44 10.48 9.74 -2.30
C HIS A 44 10.48 8.22 -2.16
N GLY A 45 9.73 7.73 -1.19
CA GLY A 45 9.52 6.32 -0.95
C GLY A 45 8.05 5.93 -0.99
N GLY A 46 7.79 4.67 -1.34
CA GLY A 46 6.44 4.10 -1.32
C GLY A 46 6.45 2.64 -0.92
N LEU A 47 5.37 2.24 -0.26
CA LEU A 47 5.17 0.88 0.23
C LEU A 47 3.91 0.28 -0.38
N CYS A 48 3.92 -1.05 -0.47
CA CYS A 48 2.74 -1.85 -0.76
C CYS A 48 2.78 -3.12 0.10
N PHE A 49 1.62 -3.61 0.52
CA PHE A 49 1.50 -4.90 1.19
C PHE A 49 2.08 -6.02 0.31
N THR A 50 2.87 -6.93 0.90
CA THR A 50 3.37 -8.11 0.22
C THR A 50 2.38 -9.26 0.40
N PRO A 51 1.70 -9.74 -0.64
CA PRO A 51 0.70 -10.81 -0.51
C PRO A 51 1.38 -12.18 -0.36
N ILE A 52 2.14 -12.37 0.72
CA ILE A 52 2.99 -13.53 0.95
C ILE A 52 2.22 -14.86 0.91
N LYS A 53 0.97 -14.86 1.40
CA LYS A 53 0.11 -16.04 1.38
C LYS A 53 -0.23 -16.51 -0.05
N ALA A 54 -0.21 -15.60 -1.02
CA ALA A 54 -0.45 -15.91 -2.43
C ALA A 54 0.82 -16.37 -3.17
N ILE A 55 1.97 -16.45 -2.47
CA ILE A 55 3.27 -16.81 -3.06
C ILE A 55 3.90 -17.93 -2.23
N PRO A 56 3.31 -19.15 -2.24
CA PRO A 56 3.78 -20.26 -1.39
C PRO A 56 5.25 -20.63 -1.64
N GLN A 57 5.74 -20.41 -2.85
CA GLN A 57 7.09 -20.76 -3.28
C GLN A 57 8.15 -19.71 -2.91
N ALA A 58 7.75 -18.54 -2.48
CA ALA A 58 8.69 -17.44 -2.18
C ALA A 58 9.48 -17.66 -0.87
N VAL A 59 9.06 -18.61 -0.03
CA VAL A 59 9.49 -18.68 1.37
C VAL A 59 10.48 -19.81 1.67
N CYS A 60 10.61 -20.84 0.81
CA CYS A 60 11.23 -22.09 1.22
C CYS A 60 12.44 -22.61 0.45
N CYS A 61 12.77 -22.14 -0.75
CA CYS A 61 13.78 -22.83 -1.58
C CYS A 61 14.63 -21.92 -2.46
N PRO A 62 15.83 -22.35 -2.90
CA PRO A 62 16.61 -21.68 -3.95
C PRO A 62 15.85 -21.47 -5.27
N SER A 63 14.84 -22.30 -5.56
CA SER A 63 13.90 -22.12 -6.67
C SER A 63 12.99 -20.89 -6.49
N SER A 64 12.86 -20.37 -5.28
CA SER A 64 12.09 -19.15 -5.01
C SER A 64 12.72 -17.89 -5.64
N ALA A 65 14.02 -17.90 -5.91
CA ALA A 65 14.67 -16.85 -6.68
C ALA A 65 14.07 -16.70 -8.09
N LYS A 66 13.53 -17.77 -8.68
CA LYS A 66 12.79 -17.72 -9.96
C LYS A 66 11.40 -17.13 -9.84
N ALA A 67 10.79 -17.18 -8.65
CA ALA A 67 9.51 -16.56 -8.39
C ALA A 67 9.63 -15.02 -8.23
N MET A 68 10.81 -14.52 -7.86
CA MET A 68 11.09 -13.10 -7.74
C MET A 68 11.28 -12.47 -9.13
N PRO A 69 10.41 -11.53 -9.54
CA PRO A 69 10.55 -10.90 -10.83
C PRO A 69 11.81 -10.04 -10.88
N LEU A 70 12.59 -10.19 -11.96
CA LEU A 70 13.72 -9.31 -12.25
C LEU A 70 14.78 -9.26 -11.14
N SER A 71 15.05 -10.40 -10.46
CA SER A 71 16.08 -10.51 -9.43
C SER A 71 17.41 -9.92 -9.91
N GLY A 72 18.00 -9.03 -9.13
CA GLY A 72 19.23 -8.30 -9.45
C GLY A 72 19.10 -7.17 -10.49
N LYS A 73 17.88 -6.91 -11.02
CA LYS A 73 17.63 -5.88 -12.04
C LYS A 73 16.52 -4.91 -11.64
N LEU A 74 16.26 -4.75 -10.36
CA LEU A 74 15.20 -3.88 -9.85
C LEU A 74 15.64 -2.42 -9.78
N SER A 75 16.89 -2.16 -9.44
CA SER A 75 17.46 -0.81 -9.38
C SER A 75 17.73 -0.25 -10.77
N GLY A 76 17.58 1.05 -10.95
CA GLY A 76 17.84 1.76 -12.21
C GLY A 76 16.73 1.61 -13.28
N ARG A 77 15.68 0.83 -13.03
CA ARG A 77 14.53 0.76 -13.95
C ARG A 77 13.74 2.07 -13.92
N SER A 78 13.23 2.47 -15.09
CA SER A 78 12.34 3.62 -15.17
C SER A 78 11.05 3.37 -14.40
N VAL A 79 10.52 4.39 -13.76
CA VAL A 79 9.22 4.33 -13.08
C VAL A 79 8.09 3.96 -14.05
N GLN A 80 8.19 4.32 -15.31
CA GLN A 80 7.23 3.93 -16.36
C GLN A 80 7.07 2.41 -16.47
N SER A 81 8.18 1.65 -16.40
CA SER A 81 8.14 0.19 -16.42
C SER A 81 7.40 -0.38 -15.21
N TYR A 82 7.58 0.21 -14.03
CA TYR A 82 6.87 -0.21 -12.82
C TYR A 82 5.39 0.17 -12.87
N LEU A 83 5.03 1.31 -13.43
CA LEU A 83 3.62 1.70 -13.63
C LEU A 83 2.89 0.74 -14.58
N GLN A 84 3.58 0.20 -15.60
CA GLN A 84 3.03 -0.85 -16.45
C GLN A 84 2.82 -2.16 -15.66
N ASP A 85 3.75 -2.49 -14.77
CA ASP A 85 3.71 -3.69 -13.94
C ASP A 85 2.50 -3.73 -12.97
N ILE A 86 1.85 -2.60 -12.67
CA ILE A 86 0.60 -2.52 -11.90
C ILE A 86 -0.51 -3.41 -12.50
N PHE A 87 -0.52 -3.52 -13.81
CA PHE A 87 -1.53 -4.28 -14.55
C PHE A 87 -1.09 -5.69 -14.93
N SER A 88 0.06 -6.13 -14.42
CA SER A 88 0.59 -7.48 -14.63
C SER A 88 -0.20 -8.52 -13.85
N ASP A 89 -0.28 -9.74 -14.37
CA ASP A 89 -0.81 -10.90 -13.65
C ASP A 89 0.17 -11.41 -12.59
N ASN A 90 1.47 -11.06 -12.70
CA ASN A 90 2.47 -11.38 -11.69
C ASN A 90 2.26 -10.47 -10.47
N ILE A 91 1.88 -11.09 -9.36
CA ILE A 91 1.50 -10.39 -8.13
C ILE A 91 2.66 -9.58 -7.52
N LEU A 92 3.90 -10.06 -7.62
CA LEU A 92 5.07 -9.34 -7.11
C LEU A 92 5.44 -8.13 -7.97
N LYS A 93 5.29 -8.23 -9.30
CA LYS A 93 5.42 -7.08 -10.19
C LYS A 93 4.38 -6.02 -9.85
N LYS A 94 3.13 -6.44 -9.69
CA LYS A 94 2.03 -5.55 -9.29
C LYS A 94 2.32 -4.87 -7.96
N THR A 95 2.83 -5.60 -6.97
CA THR A 95 3.21 -5.07 -5.65
C THR A 95 4.23 -3.93 -5.76
N LEU A 96 5.32 -4.14 -6.52
CA LEU A 96 6.30 -3.07 -6.74
C LEU A 96 5.75 -1.93 -7.58
N GLY A 97 4.89 -2.22 -8.55
CA GLY A 97 4.20 -1.20 -9.33
C GLY A 97 3.35 -0.28 -8.45
N ILE A 98 2.57 -0.85 -7.52
CA ILE A 98 1.75 -0.08 -6.56
C ILE A 98 2.66 0.70 -5.59
N ALA A 99 3.74 0.08 -5.07
CA ALA A 99 4.69 0.79 -4.22
C ALA A 99 5.31 1.99 -4.95
N THR A 100 5.64 1.83 -6.25
CA THR A 100 6.14 2.92 -7.09
C THR A 100 5.08 4.01 -7.30
N LEU A 101 3.83 3.63 -7.54
CA LEU A 101 2.72 4.59 -7.67
C LEU A 101 2.54 5.41 -6.38
N ASN A 102 2.64 4.77 -5.21
CA ASN A 102 2.57 5.46 -3.92
C ASN A 102 3.74 6.44 -3.73
N ALA A 103 4.97 6.06 -4.12
CA ALA A 103 6.12 6.95 -4.09
C ALA A 103 5.95 8.16 -5.02
N LEU A 104 5.48 7.93 -6.25
CA LEU A 104 5.19 9.01 -7.21
C LEU A 104 4.04 9.91 -6.74
N SER A 105 3.07 9.37 -6.01
CA SER A 105 2.01 10.17 -5.40
C SER A 105 2.56 11.13 -4.34
N ALA A 106 3.60 10.72 -3.59
CA ALA A 106 4.29 11.61 -2.67
C ALA A 106 5.05 12.72 -3.42
N SER A 107 5.72 12.39 -4.55
CA SER A 107 6.34 13.39 -5.43
C SER A 107 5.30 14.40 -5.97
N CYS A 108 4.12 13.91 -6.40
CA CYS A 108 3.02 14.77 -6.84
C CYS A 108 2.54 15.69 -5.70
N TRP A 109 2.39 15.13 -4.49
CA TRP A 109 1.95 15.89 -3.32
C TRP A 109 2.90 17.04 -2.99
N GLU A 110 4.20 16.81 -3.11
CA GLU A 110 5.20 17.87 -2.86
C GLU A 110 5.07 19.01 -3.86
N LEU A 111 4.75 18.72 -5.12
CA LEU A 111 4.59 19.69 -6.20
C LEU A 111 3.28 20.49 -6.16
N MET A 112 2.29 20.04 -5.37
CA MET A 112 1.01 20.72 -5.29
C MET A 112 1.15 22.07 -4.57
N PRO A 113 0.83 23.20 -5.23
CA PRO A 113 0.97 24.53 -4.62
C PRO A 113 -0.06 24.76 -3.49
N ASN A 114 -1.27 24.23 -3.65
CA ASN A 114 -2.36 24.35 -2.69
C ASN A 114 -2.76 22.97 -2.22
N LYS A 115 -2.28 22.57 -1.05
CA LYS A 115 -2.59 21.28 -0.46
C LYS A 115 -3.99 21.33 0.17
N PRO A 116 -4.91 20.41 -0.20
CA PRO A 116 -6.28 20.40 0.31
C PRO A 116 -6.37 19.99 1.79
N TYR A 117 -5.29 19.45 2.36
CA TYR A 117 -5.20 19.02 3.76
C TYR A 117 -3.75 19.07 4.24
N THR A 118 -3.56 19.02 5.55
CA THR A 118 -2.25 18.95 6.20
C THR A 118 -1.94 17.49 6.55
N LEU A 119 -0.69 17.07 6.33
CA LEU A 119 -0.18 15.79 6.81
C LEU A 119 0.49 16.00 8.16
N GLU A 120 -0.04 15.36 9.20
CA GLU A 120 0.58 15.27 10.51
C GLU A 120 1.48 14.04 10.56
N LEU A 121 2.72 14.23 11.01
CA LEU A 121 3.72 13.18 11.04
C LEU A 121 4.05 12.82 12.49
N GLY A 122 4.29 11.54 12.73
CA GLY A 122 4.78 11.06 14.03
C GLY A 122 3.71 10.71 15.04
N GLU A 123 2.42 10.82 14.70
CA GLU A 123 1.30 10.43 15.54
C GLU A 123 0.57 9.21 14.97
N ASP A 124 -0.01 8.39 15.85
CA ASP A 124 -0.92 7.33 15.43
C ASP A 124 -2.28 7.95 15.08
N ALA A 125 -2.71 7.81 13.83
CA ALA A 125 -4.01 8.31 13.38
C ALA A 125 -5.18 7.78 14.24
N PHE A 126 -5.05 6.59 14.84
CA PHE A 126 -6.07 6.05 15.72
C PHE A 126 -6.21 6.82 17.04
N ASP A 127 -5.15 7.44 17.53
CA ASP A 127 -5.22 8.22 18.78
C ASP A 127 -6.03 9.50 18.63
N ASN A 128 -6.08 10.03 17.42
CA ASN A 128 -6.88 11.22 17.08
C ASN A 128 -8.36 10.91 16.79
N ILE A 129 -8.76 9.62 16.72
CA ILE A 129 -10.16 9.24 16.51
C ILE A 129 -10.92 9.31 17.83
N ILE A 130 -11.90 10.22 17.91
CA ILE A 130 -12.84 10.29 19.02
C ILE A 130 -13.95 9.27 18.80
N ILE A 131 -13.98 8.24 19.64
CA ILE A 131 -15.03 7.22 19.61
C ILE A 131 -16.29 7.82 20.24
N GLN A 132 -17.40 7.77 19.49
CA GLN A 132 -18.73 8.17 19.95
C GLN A 132 -19.57 6.89 20.09
N PRO A 133 -19.77 6.40 21.33
CA PRO A 133 -20.38 5.08 21.56
C PRO A 133 -21.79 4.93 21.00
N GLU A 134 -22.53 6.05 20.89
CA GLU A 134 -23.89 6.12 20.35
C GLU A 134 -23.97 6.08 18.81
N LYS A 135 -22.85 6.27 18.14
CA LYS A 135 -22.79 6.22 16.67
C LYS A 135 -22.36 4.84 16.19
N LYS A 136 -23.02 4.39 15.11
CA LYS A 136 -22.59 3.17 14.42
C LYS A 136 -21.25 3.38 13.75
N THR A 137 -20.30 2.49 14.05
CA THR A 137 -18.98 2.46 13.44
C THR A 137 -18.84 1.19 12.60
N VAL A 138 -18.21 1.29 11.44
CA VAL A 138 -17.85 0.13 10.62
C VAL A 138 -16.34 0.10 10.50
N VAL A 139 -15.73 -1.03 10.88
CA VAL A 139 -14.31 -1.30 10.74
C VAL A 139 -14.11 -2.20 9.53
N VAL A 140 -13.36 -1.75 8.53
CA VAL A 140 -13.02 -2.54 7.37
C VAL A 140 -11.62 -3.10 7.52
N GLY A 141 -11.52 -4.42 7.62
CA GLY A 141 -10.29 -5.14 7.95
C GLY A 141 -10.13 -5.40 9.44
N ALA A 142 -9.26 -6.35 9.79
CA ALA A 142 -8.96 -6.72 11.17
C ALA A 142 -8.03 -5.69 11.85
N LEU A 143 -8.49 -4.45 12.02
CA LEU A 143 -7.75 -3.38 12.70
C LEU A 143 -7.81 -3.59 14.23
N ILE A 144 -7.08 -4.59 14.72
CA ILE A 144 -7.15 -5.06 16.12
C ILE A 144 -6.99 -3.94 17.15
N PRO A 145 -6.07 -2.98 17.04
CA PRO A 145 -5.97 -1.87 17.99
C PRO A 145 -7.27 -1.06 18.08
N MET A 146 -7.88 -0.73 16.95
CA MET A 146 -9.15 0.01 16.90
C MET A 146 -10.31 -0.82 17.46
N ILE A 147 -10.40 -2.10 17.08
CA ILE A 147 -11.44 -3.02 17.56
C ILE A 147 -11.39 -3.08 19.10
N ARG A 148 -10.22 -3.20 19.70
CA ARG A 148 -10.06 -3.21 21.16
C ARG A 148 -10.52 -1.90 21.82
N ARG A 149 -10.22 -0.76 21.19
CA ARG A 149 -10.68 0.55 21.68
C ARG A 149 -12.20 0.66 21.62
N LEU A 150 -12.83 0.19 20.54
CA LEU A 150 -14.30 0.18 20.38
C LEU A 150 -14.97 -0.73 21.42
N ILE A 151 -14.41 -1.92 21.68
CA ILE A 151 -14.90 -2.83 22.72
C ILE A 151 -14.77 -2.16 24.10
N ALA A 152 -13.63 -1.57 24.42
CA ALA A 152 -13.41 -0.88 25.70
C ALA A 152 -14.38 0.31 25.90
N ALA A 153 -14.67 1.02 24.83
CA ALA A 153 -15.63 2.14 24.82
C ALA A 153 -17.11 1.69 24.83
N LYS A 154 -17.38 0.37 24.76
CA LYS A 154 -18.74 -0.19 24.61
C LYS A 154 -19.50 0.43 23.41
N ALA A 155 -18.79 0.75 22.34
CA ALA A 155 -19.36 1.35 21.15
C ALA A 155 -20.15 0.32 20.32
N GLN A 156 -21.10 0.81 19.52
CA GLN A 156 -21.81 -0.01 18.55
C GLN A 156 -20.98 -0.06 17.27
N PHE A 157 -20.51 -1.25 16.86
CA PHE A 157 -19.71 -1.37 15.64
C PHE A 157 -19.90 -2.71 14.94
N HIS A 158 -19.51 -2.77 13.68
CA HIS A 158 -19.44 -3.99 12.87
C HIS A 158 -18.06 -4.11 12.24
N ILE A 159 -17.59 -5.33 12.07
CA ILE A 159 -16.33 -5.64 11.39
C ILE A 159 -16.65 -6.27 10.03
N LEU A 160 -16.03 -5.74 8.98
CA LEU A 160 -16.04 -6.34 7.63
C LEU A 160 -14.65 -6.89 7.34
N GLU A 161 -14.48 -8.20 7.47
CA GLU A 161 -13.21 -8.89 7.25
C GLU A 161 -13.38 -10.03 6.23
N LEU A 162 -12.43 -10.13 5.28
CA LEU A 162 -12.43 -11.18 4.27
C LEU A 162 -11.95 -12.53 4.77
N ASP A 163 -11.00 -12.51 5.74
CA ASP A 163 -10.45 -13.72 6.35
C ASP A 163 -10.82 -13.76 7.84
N PRO A 164 -11.92 -14.45 8.20
CA PRO A 164 -12.35 -14.53 9.60
C PRO A 164 -11.28 -15.11 10.54
N ALA A 165 -10.32 -15.88 10.03
CA ALA A 165 -9.23 -16.44 10.83
C ALA A 165 -8.28 -15.37 11.40
N THR A 166 -8.34 -14.14 10.91
CA THR A 166 -7.58 -13.00 11.46
C THR A 166 -8.19 -12.46 12.75
N LEU A 167 -9.46 -12.77 13.03
CA LEU A 167 -10.19 -12.31 14.20
C LEU A 167 -10.15 -13.36 15.31
N LYS A 168 -10.12 -12.90 16.57
CA LYS A 168 -10.29 -13.77 17.75
C LYS A 168 -11.77 -14.02 18.01
N ALA A 169 -12.07 -15.08 18.78
CA ALA A 169 -13.46 -15.46 19.07
C ALA A 169 -14.30 -14.34 19.70
N ASN A 170 -13.69 -13.49 20.54
CA ASN A 170 -14.38 -12.34 21.14
C ASN A 170 -14.54 -11.15 20.19
N GLU A 171 -13.87 -11.15 19.05
CA GLU A 171 -13.96 -10.12 18.02
C GLU A 171 -14.95 -10.52 16.93
N MET A 172 -15.15 -11.83 16.73
CA MET A 172 -16.04 -12.40 15.71
C MET A 172 -17.54 -12.16 15.97
N GLN A 173 -17.90 -11.68 17.15
CA GLN A 173 -19.29 -11.38 17.51
C GLN A 173 -19.76 -10.00 16.99
N TYR A 174 -18.89 -9.18 16.48
CA TYR A 174 -19.15 -7.84 15.94
C TYR A 174 -19.07 -7.86 14.40
#